data_4c2e3181646aced90d0c04bcd3ab6fee
#
_entry.id   4c2e3181646aced90d0c04bcd3ab6fee
#
_cell.length_a   1.000
_cell.length_b   1.000
_cell.length_c   1.000
_cell.angle_alpha   90.00
_cell.angle_beta   90.00
_cell.angle_gamma   90.00
#
_symmetry.space_group_name_H-M   'P 1'
#
loop_
_entity.id
_entity.type
_entity.pdbx_description
1 polymer ?
#
loop_
_entity_poly.entity_id
_entity_poly.type
_entity_poly.pdbx_seq_one_letter_code
_entity_poly.pdbx_strand_id
1 'polypeptide(L)'
;MILSCSHISKAFGTDQILSEVSFHIEDQEKAAIVGINGAGKSTLLKIIVGELNADTGEVVLSKGKTLGYLAQHQDLDSAKTIYEELKEVKRPIIEMEQQIRSLELSMQHAAGEELEQLLSSYSRLNHTFELENGYAWKSELTGVLKGLGFTEEEFSKEVSTLSGGQKTRVSLGKLLLSKPDVILLDEPTNHLDMESISWLENYLLNYNGAVVIVAHDRYFLNRVVTKIVELEQGHCSVYQGNYTAYSEKKAMIRAAQMKAYLNQQQEIRHQEEVIAKLKSFNREKSIKRAESREKMLSKIQVLDKPAEVNDEMHISLEPNIVSGNDVLTIRDLAKSFGSQKLFSQVDIDIKRGERVAVIGNNGTGKTTLLKMINAMVPSDSGTITLGSKVHIGYYDQEHHVLHMEKTVFEEVSDAYPNLTNTQVRNILAAFLFTGDDVFKRISDLSGGERGRVSLAKLMLSEANFLILDEPTNHLDITSKEILEDALRHY
;
A
#
# COMPACT_ATOMS: atom_id res chain seq x y z
N MET A 1 15.77 -12.61 -17.88
CA MET A 1 14.56 -11.75 -17.98
C MET A 1 13.34 -12.66 -18.01
N ILE A 2 12.46 -12.55 -17.02
CA ILE A 2 11.23 -13.36 -16.93
C ILE A 2 10.00 -12.58 -17.40
N LEU A 3 9.92 -11.28 -17.09
CA LEU A 3 8.85 -10.37 -17.46
C LEU A 3 9.42 -9.09 -18.05
N SER A 4 8.84 -8.60 -19.15
CA SER A 4 9.19 -7.33 -19.78
C SER A 4 7.95 -6.52 -20.11
N CYS A 5 7.97 -5.27 -19.75
CA CYS A 5 7.01 -4.25 -20.16
C CYS A 5 7.73 -3.27 -21.08
N SER A 6 7.22 -3.04 -22.30
CA SER A 6 7.85 -2.19 -23.30
C SER A 6 6.88 -1.15 -23.82
N HIS A 7 7.19 0.14 -23.58
CA HIS A 7 6.43 1.31 -24.06
C HIS A 7 4.93 1.27 -23.74
N ILE A 8 4.57 0.79 -22.54
CA ILE A 8 3.18 0.68 -22.10
C ILE A 8 2.59 2.08 -21.90
N SER A 9 1.53 2.39 -22.63
CA SER A 9 0.75 3.60 -22.43
C SER A 9 -0.72 3.28 -22.24
N LYS A 10 -1.39 4.04 -21.37
CA LYS A 10 -2.81 3.90 -21.07
C LYS A 10 -3.44 5.23 -20.69
N ALA A 11 -4.57 5.55 -21.35
CA ALA A 11 -5.40 6.70 -21.02
C ALA A 11 -6.83 6.27 -20.70
N PHE A 12 -7.52 7.03 -19.87
CA PHE A 12 -8.95 6.92 -19.61
C PHE A 12 -9.61 8.25 -20.00
N GLY A 13 -10.33 8.26 -21.12
CA GLY A 13 -10.85 9.48 -21.68
C GLY A 13 -9.73 10.44 -22.10
N THR A 14 -9.64 11.60 -21.46
CA THR A 14 -8.58 12.61 -21.69
C THR A 14 -7.35 12.44 -20.79
N ASP A 15 -7.46 11.61 -19.75
CA ASP A 15 -6.43 11.51 -18.71
C ASP A 15 -5.42 10.42 -19.04
N GLN A 16 -4.19 10.82 -19.32
CA GLN A 16 -3.05 9.92 -19.55
C GLN A 16 -2.53 9.40 -18.20
N ILE A 17 -2.75 8.11 -17.94
CA ILE A 17 -2.33 7.48 -16.67
C ILE A 17 -0.92 6.88 -16.77
N LEU A 18 -0.61 6.22 -17.90
CA LEU A 18 0.70 5.64 -18.17
C LEU A 18 1.20 6.15 -19.52
N SER A 19 2.48 6.55 -19.59
CA SER A 19 3.12 7.09 -20.79
C SER A 19 4.47 6.41 -21.01
N GLU A 20 4.55 5.56 -22.01
CA GLU A 20 5.77 4.86 -22.45
C GLU A 20 6.53 4.12 -21.32
N VAL A 21 5.80 3.52 -20.38
CA VAL A 21 6.37 2.78 -19.26
C VAL A 21 7.14 1.57 -19.76
N SER A 22 8.44 1.50 -19.43
CA SER A 22 9.32 0.41 -19.85
C SER A 22 10.20 -0.05 -18.71
N PHE A 23 10.12 -1.34 -18.36
CA PHE A 23 10.99 -2.00 -17.40
C PHE A 23 10.99 -3.51 -17.60
N HIS A 24 11.91 -4.19 -16.98
CA HIS A 24 11.99 -5.66 -17.01
C HIS A 24 12.27 -6.22 -15.62
N ILE A 25 11.89 -7.46 -15.41
CA ILE A 25 12.13 -8.22 -14.20
C ILE A 25 12.94 -9.46 -14.57
N GLU A 26 14.00 -9.72 -13.81
CA GLU A 26 14.83 -10.90 -13.97
C GLU A 26 14.28 -12.09 -13.15
N ASP A 27 14.81 -13.29 -13.43
CA ASP A 27 14.48 -14.47 -12.63
C ASP A 27 14.86 -14.24 -11.17
N GLN A 28 13.98 -14.63 -10.25
CA GLN A 28 14.15 -14.50 -8.79
C GLN A 28 14.27 -13.07 -8.27
N GLU A 29 14.15 -12.05 -9.14
CA GLU A 29 14.24 -10.66 -8.73
C GLU A 29 13.01 -10.25 -7.90
N LYS A 30 13.23 -9.43 -6.87
CA LYS A 30 12.19 -8.86 -6.01
C LYS A 30 12.10 -7.37 -6.31
N ALA A 31 11.05 -6.96 -7.01
CA ALA A 31 10.86 -5.57 -7.41
C ALA A 31 9.63 -4.97 -6.71
N ALA A 32 9.68 -3.68 -6.41
CA ALA A 32 8.50 -2.93 -6.01
C ALA A 32 8.12 -1.89 -7.06
N ILE A 33 6.81 -1.69 -7.24
CA ILE A 33 6.26 -0.55 -7.97
C ILE A 33 5.79 0.47 -6.93
N VAL A 34 6.38 1.66 -6.95
CA VAL A 34 6.07 2.74 -6.01
C VAL A 34 5.56 3.97 -6.76
N GLY A 35 4.83 4.84 -6.08
CA GLY A 35 4.26 6.07 -6.61
C GLY A 35 3.10 6.54 -5.75
N ILE A 36 2.69 7.79 -5.91
CA ILE A 36 1.54 8.36 -5.19
C ILE A 36 0.25 7.60 -5.56
N ASN A 37 -0.79 7.77 -4.74
CA ASN A 37 -2.10 7.24 -5.08
C ASN A 37 -2.60 7.87 -6.38
N GLY A 38 -3.19 7.05 -7.27
CA GLY A 38 -3.59 7.50 -8.60
C GLY A 38 -2.49 7.47 -9.67
N ALA A 39 -1.22 7.19 -9.34
CA ALA A 39 -0.12 7.14 -10.33
C ALA A 39 -0.21 5.99 -11.35
N GLY A 40 -1.25 5.14 -11.28
CA GLY A 40 -1.46 4.05 -12.24
C GLY A 40 -0.84 2.71 -11.85
N LYS A 41 -0.43 2.51 -10.59
CA LYS A 41 0.18 1.25 -10.11
C LYS A 41 -0.71 0.02 -10.37
N SER A 42 -1.94 0.04 -9.87
CA SER A 42 -2.90 -1.07 -10.07
C SER A 42 -3.34 -1.20 -11.54
N THR A 43 -3.39 -0.09 -12.29
CA THR A 43 -3.62 -0.12 -13.74
C THR A 43 -2.51 -0.88 -14.46
N LEU A 44 -1.26 -0.61 -14.11
CA LEU A 44 -0.10 -1.32 -14.66
C LEU A 44 -0.14 -2.80 -14.31
N LEU A 45 -0.45 -3.17 -13.05
CA LEU A 45 -0.60 -4.59 -12.67
C LEU A 45 -1.69 -5.29 -13.49
N LYS A 46 -2.87 -4.66 -13.67
CA LYS A 46 -3.97 -5.20 -14.49
C LYS A 46 -3.58 -5.37 -15.95
N ILE A 47 -2.74 -4.49 -16.49
CA ILE A 47 -2.20 -4.64 -17.86
C ILE A 47 -1.24 -5.83 -17.91
N ILE A 48 -0.37 -5.99 -16.92
CA ILE A 48 0.58 -7.12 -16.86
C ILE A 48 -0.14 -8.46 -16.79
N VAL A 49 -1.25 -8.53 -16.04
CA VAL A 49 -2.07 -9.75 -15.90
C VAL A 49 -2.93 -10.01 -17.14
N GLY A 50 -3.17 -9.00 -17.98
CA GLY A 50 -4.05 -9.08 -19.15
C GLY A 50 -5.53 -8.83 -18.84
N GLU A 51 -5.88 -8.32 -17.65
CA GLU A 51 -7.23 -7.89 -17.30
C GLU A 51 -7.60 -6.56 -17.99
N LEU A 52 -6.59 -5.77 -18.34
CA LEU A 52 -6.75 -4.49 -19.02
C LEU A 52 -5.79 -4.42 -20.21
N ASN A 53 -6.29 -3.98 -21.36
CA ASN A 53 -5.44 -3.77 -22.54
C ASN A 53 -4.71 -2.43 -22.43
N ALA A 54 -3.41 -2.43 -22.74
CA ALA A 54 -2.67 -1.20 -23.01
C ALA A 54 -3.17 -0.55 -24.30
N ASP A 55 -3.06 0.77 -24.41
CA ASP A 55 -3.36 1.49 -25.66
C ASP A 55 -2.18 1.36 -26.65
N THR A 56 -0.95 1.36 -26.12
CA THR A 56 0.28 1.07 -26.89
C THR A 56 1.23 0.26 -26.01
N GLY A 57 2.22 -0.38 -26.67
CA GLY A 57 3.23 -1.19 -26.01
C GLY A 57 2.80 -2.64 -25.81
N GLU A 58 3.67 -3.42 -25.21
CA GLU A 58 3.46 -4.85 -25.01
C GLU A 58 4.03 -5.35 -23.67
N VAL A 59 3.40 -6.40 -23.14
CA VAL A 59 3.89 -7.16 -22.00
C VAL A 59 4.30 -8.54 -22.48
N VAL A 60 5.52 -8.93 -22.18
CA VAL A 60 6.07 -10.23 -22.58
C VAL A 60 6.46 -11.02 -21.34
N LEU A 61 5.81 -12.16 -21.14
CA LEU A 61 6.20 -13.17 -20.17
C LEU A 61 7.01 -14.27 -20.89
N SER A 62 8.12 -14.71 -20.31
CA SER A 62 8.94 -15.76 -20.88
C SER A 62 8.15 -17.04 -21.15
N LYS A 63 8.41 -17.71 -22.25
CA LYS A 63 7.66 -18.90 -22.69
C LYS A 63 7.67 -20.01 -21.64
N GLY A 64 6.49 -20.53 -21.32
CA GLY A 64 6.30 -21.62 -20.35
C GLY A 64 6.35 -21.18 -18.89
N LYS A 65 6.44 -19.88 -18.62
CA LYS A 65 6.39 -19.32 -17.27
C LYS A 65 4.96 -18.98 -16.87
N THR A 66 4.67 -19.10 -15.59
CA THR A 66 3.37 -18.86 -14.98
C THR A 66 3.37 -17.57 -14.20
N LEU A 67 2.24 -16.84 -14.22
CA LEU A 67 2.05 -15.59 -13.51
C LEU A 67 0.87 -15.72 -12.57
N GLY A 68 1.04 -15.32 -11.32
CA GLY A 68 0.00 -15.27 -10.32
C GLY A 68 -0.19 -13.83 -9.82
N TYR A 69 -1.44 -13.45 -9.55
CA TYR A 69 -1.79 -12.10 -9.14
C TYR A 69 -2.71 -12.07 -7.93
N LEU A 70 -2.37 -11.24 -6.96
CA LEU A 70 -3.24 -10.88 -5.85
C LEU A 70 -3.74 -9.46 -6.07
N ALA A 71 -5.02 -9.31 -6.39
CA ALA A 71 -5.68 -8.02 -6.47
C ALA A 71 -6.04 -7.49 -5.07
N GLN A 72 -6.12 -6.16 -4.93
CA GLN A 72 -6.47 -5.48 -3.68
C GLN A 72 -7.85 -5.91 -3.15
N HIS A 73 -8.80 -6.20 -4.03
CA HIS A 73 -10.12 -6.73 -3.68
C HIS A 73 -10.38 -8.01 -4.46
N GLN A 74 -10.71 -9.08 -3.75
CA GLN A 74 -11.12 -10.34 -4.35
C GLN A 74 -12.44 -10.80 -3.75
N ASP A 75 -13.42 -11.00 -4.62
CA ASP A 75 -14.71 -11.60 -4.26
C ASP A 75 -14.56 -13.13 -4.25
N LEU A 76 -14.07 -13.66 -3.13
CA LEU A 76 -14.14 -15.08 -2.83
C LEU A 76 -15.51 -15.37 -2.21
N ASP A 77 -16.40 -15.97 -3.00
CA ASP A 77 -17.67 -16.48 -2.50
C ASP A 77 -17.71 -18.00 -2.72
N SER A 78 -17.31 -18.74 -1.69
CA SER A 78 -17.22 -20.20 -1.71
C SER A 78 -17.86 -20.77 -0.44
N ALA A 79 -18.69 -21.78 -0.62
CA ALA A 79 -19.28 -22.55 0.49
C ALA A 79 -18.27 -23.56 1.11
N LYS A 80 -17.04 -23.62 0.60
CA LYS A 80 -15.98 -24.46 1.14
C LYS A 80 -15.38 -23.84 2.40
N THR A 81 -14.79 -24.68 3.24
CA THR A 81 -14.00 -24.21 4.38
C THR A 81 -12.68 -23.60 3.90
N ILE A 82 -12.05 -22.78 4.75
CA ILE A 82 -10.72 -22.19 4.46
C ILE A 82 -9.72 -23.27 4.07
N TYR A 83 -9.70 -24.38 4.82
CA TYR A 83 -8.79 -25.50 4.55
C TYR A 83 -9.05 -26.15 3.20
N GLU A 84 -10.33 -26.42 2.87
CA GLU A 84 -10.72 -27.02 1.59
C GLU A 84 -10.41 -26.09 0.41
N GLU A 85 -10.59 -24.79 0.57
CA GLU A 85 -10.31 -23.80 -0.46
C GLU A 85 -8.81 -23.76 -0.83
N LEU A 86 -7.92 -23.83 0.17
CA LEU A 86 -6.49 -23.90 -0.08
C LEU A 86 -6.05 -25.30 -0.57
N LYS A 87 -6.71 -26.36 -0.10
CA LYS A 87 -6.45 -27.74 -0.53
C LYS A 87 -6.72 -27.92 -2.03
N GLU A 88 -7.66 -27.20 -2.61
CA GLU A 88 -7.94 -27.25 -4.04
C GLU A 88 -6.71 -26.92 -4.89
N VAL A 89 -5.85 -26.00 -4.45
CA VAL A 89 -4.60 -25.65 -5.13
C VAL A 89 -3.65 -26.86 -5.23
N LYS A 90 -3.68 -27.74 -4.23
CA LYS A 90 -2.86 -28.95 -4.17
C LYS A 90 -3.54 -30.19 -4.76
N ARG A 91 -4.69 -30.01 -5.41
CA ARG A 91 -5.44 -31.10 -6.04
C ARG A 91 -4.61 -31.99 -6.96
N PRO A 92 -3.75 -31.43 -7.86
CA PRO A 92 -2.92 -32.32 -8.72
C PRO A 92 -1.99 -33.22 -7.91
N ILE A 93 -1.40 -32.73 -6.83
CA ILE A 93 -0.52 -33.52 -5.94
C ILE A 93 -1.32 -34.59 -5.19
N ILE A 94 -2.52 -34.25 -4.73
CA ILE A 94 -3.42 -35.18 -4.02
C ILE A 94 -3.90 -36.28 -4.96
N GLU A 95 -4.23 -35.96 -6.20
CA GLU A 95 -4.61 -36.94 -7.22
C GLU A 95 -3.44 -37.88 -7.55
N MET A 96 -2.20 -37.35 -7.66
CA MET A 96 -1.00 -38.20 -7.80
C MET A 96 -0.80 -39.12 -6.60
N GLU A 97 -0.97 -38.66 -5.37
CA GLU A 97 -0.89 -39.50 -4.18
C GLU A 97 -1.91 -40.63 -4.22
N GLN A 98 -3.15 -40.33 -4.63
CA GLN A 98 -4.21 -41.35 -4.77
C GLN A 98 -3.88 -42.35 -5.87
N GLN A 99 -3.34 -41.93 -7.01
CA GLN A 99 -2.92 -42.81 -8.09
C GLN A 99 -1.76 -43.72 -7.66
N ILE A 100 -0.76 -43.20 -6.94
CA ILE A 100 0.33 -43.96 -6.38
C ILE A 100 -0.22 -45.11 -5.49
N ARG A 101 -1.12 -44.78 -4.56
CA ARG A 101 -1.75 -45.76 -3.68
C ARG A 101 -2.58 -46.81 -4.44
N SER A 102 -3.29 -46.38 -5.50
CA SER A 102 -4.05 -47.32 -6.33
C SER A 102 -3.14 -48.29 -7.10
N LEU A 103 -1.99 -47.80 -7.60
CA LEU A 103 -0.98 -48.64 -8.25
C LEU A 103 -0.36 -49.63 -7.25
N GLU A 104 -0.05 -49.22 -6.03
CA GLU A 104 0.44 -50.09 -4.96
C GLU A 104 -0.53 -51.26 -4.68
N LEU A 105 -1.83 -50.96 -4.60
CA LEU A 105 -2.84 -52.01 -4.41
C LEU A 105 -2.95 -52.94 -5.62
N SER A 106 -2.89 -52.41 -6.83
CA SER A 106 -2.94 -53.21 -8.07
C SER A 106 -1.73 -54.13 -8.21
N MET A 107 -0.54 -53.66 -7.84
CA MET A 107 0.71 -54.43 -7.87
C MET A 107 0.68 -55.64 -6.93
N GLN A 108 -0.12 -55.61 -5.84
CA GLN A 108 -0.25 -56.74 -4.92
C GLN A 108 -0.90 -57.98 -5.58
N HIS A 109 -1.65 -57.80 -6.66
CA HIS A 109 -2.41 -58.84 -7.34
C HIS A 109 -1.93 -59.15 -8.76
N ALA A 110 -0.99 -58.35 -9.29
CA ALA A 110 -0.45 -58.49 -10.65
C ALA A 110 0.78 -59.39 -10.71
N ALA A 111 1.00 -60.07 -11.85
CA ALA A 111 2.18 -60.90 -12.09
C ALA A 111 2.65 -60.79 -13.57
N GLY A 112 3.92 -61.11 -13.83
CA GLY A 112 4.50 -61.09 -15.18
C GLY A 112 4.56 -59.69 -15.81
N GLU A 113 4.23 -59.57 -17.10
CA GLU A 113 4.29 -58.30 -17.86
C GLU A 113 3.42 -57.23 -17.29
N GLU A 114 2.27 -57.55 -16.72
CA GLU A 114 1.38 -56.58 -16.08
C GLU A 114 2.04 -55.90 -14.87
N LEU A 115 2.73 -56.70 -14.05
CA LEU A 115 3.48 -56.17 -12.91
C LEU A 115 4.62 -55.23 -13.35
N GLU A 116 5.34 -55.56 -14.43
CA GLU A 116 6.41 -54.70 -14.96
C GLU A 116 5.89 -53.37 -15.45
N GLN A 117 4.74 -53.34 -16.13
CA GLN A 117 4.09 -52.08 -16.57
C GLN A 117 3.62 -51.23 -15.40
N LEU A 118 3.04 -51.86 -14.37
CA LEU A 118 2.63 -51.17 -13.15
C LEU A 118 3.83 -50.57 -12.39
N LEU A 119 4.91 -51.32 -12.26
CA LEU A 119 6.17 -50.86 -11.63
C LEU A 119 6.78 -49.65 -12.37
N SER A 120 6.78 -49.71 -13.72
CA SER A 120 7.26 -48.58 -14.52
C SER A 120 6.41 -47.31 -14.30
N SER A 121 5.08 -47.44 -14.27
CA SER A 121 4.14 -46.36 -14.04
C SER A 121 4.26 -45.83 -12.63
N TYR A 122 4.38 -46.67 -11.62
CA TYR A 122 4.61 -46.32 -10.23
C TYR A 122 5.93 -45.51 -10.07
N SER A 123 7.02 -46.04 -10.62
CA SER A 123 8.33 -45.38 -10.52
C SER A 123 8.30 -43.98 -11.12
N ARG A 124 7.69 -43.81 -12.31
CA ARG A 124 7.55 -42.52 -12.97
C ARG A 124 6.71 -41.53 -12.16
N LEU A 125 5.55 -41.99 -11.66
CA LEU A 125 4.62 -41.17 -10.91
C LEU A 125 5.19 -40.78 -9.55
N ASN A 126 5.83 -41.74 -8.86
CA ASN A 126 6.48 -41.48 -7.57
C ASN A 126 7.65 -40.48 -7.72
N HIS A 127 8.46 -40.63 -8.78
CA HIS A 127 9.51 -39.66 -9.07
C HIS A 127 8.96 -38.25 -9.30
N THR A 128 7.86 -38.08 -10.04
CA THR A 128 7.19 -36.79 -10.25
C THR A 128 6.65 -36.24 -8.93
N PHE A 129 6.05 -37.11 -8.11
CA PHE A 129 5.52 -36.75 -6.80
C PHE A 129 6.62 -36.26 -5.83
N GLU A 130 7.80 -36.87 -5.87
CA GLU A 130 8.97 -36.43 -5.11
C GLU A 130 9.52 -35.08 -5.61
N LEU A 131 9.63 -34.90 -6.93
CA LEU A 131 10.07 -33.64 -7.53
C LEU A 131 9.15 -32.46 -7.15
N GLU A 132 7.84 -32.71 -7.07
CA GLU A 132 6.83 -31.73 -6.64
C GLU A 132 6.74 -31.59 -5.12
N ASN A 133 7.65 -32.21 -4.36
CA ASN A 133 7.65 -32.23 -2.90
C ASN A 133 6.32 -32.73 -2.31
N GLY A 134 5.73 -33.76 -2.95
CA GLY A 134 4.39 -34.24 -2.69
C GLY A 134 4.14 -34.67 -1.24
N TYR A 135 5.13 -35.17 -0.52
CA TYR A 135 4.97 -35.58 0.89
C TYR A 135 4.74 -34.40 1.85
N ALA A 136 5.14 -33.20 1.46
CA ALA A 136 5.10 -32.03 2.34
C ALA A 136 3.83 -31.17 2.16
N TRP A 137 2.92 -31.51 1.23
CA TRP A 137 1.80 -30.62 0.88
C TRP A 137 0.90 -30.26 2.07
N LYS A 138 0.68 -31.18 3.02
CA LYS A 138 -0.16 -30.92 4.21
C LYS A 138 0.50 -29.94 5.16
N SER A 139 1.79 -30.14 5.43
CA SER A 139 2.56 -29.25 6.30
C SER A 139 2.75 -27.88 5.68
N GLU A 140 2.93 -27.82 4.36
CA GLU A 140 3.04 -26.57 3.60
C GLU A 140 1.72 -25.77 3.67
N LEU A 141 0.57 -26.42 3.42
CA LEU A 141 -0.75 -25.81 3.53
C LEU A 141 -1.00 -25.27 4.94
N THR A 142 -0.76 -26.08 5.96
CA THR A 142 -0.93 -25.70 7.37
C THR A 142 0.04 -24.57 7.73
N GLY A 143 1.29 -24.62 7.24
CA GLY A 143 2.29 -23.57 7.45
C GLY A 143 1.89 -22.22 6.86
N VAL A 144 1.34 -22.23 5.64
CA VAL A 144 0.82 -21.00 5.00
C VAL A 144 -0.37 -20.44 5.76
N LEU A 145 -1.34 -21.27 6.17
CA LEU A 145 -2.49 -20.82 6.95
C LEU A 145 -2.08 -20.19 8.27
N LYS A 146 -1.21 -20.86 9.03
CA LYS A 146 -0.69 -20.32 10.30
C LYS A 146 0.12 -19.06 10.10
N GLY A 147 0.96 -19.02 9.07
CA GLY A 147 1.76 -17.85 8.73
C GLY A 147 0.92 -16.63 8.34
N LEU A 148 -0.27 -16.84 7.77
CA LEU A 148 -1.24 -15.78 7.48
C LEU A 148 -2.17 -15.45 8.66
N GLY A 149 -1.87 -15.96 9.87
CA GLY A 149 -2.57 -15.62 11.10
C GLY A 149 -3.92 -16.34 11.29
N PHE A 150 -4.15 -17.49 10.63
CA PHE A 150 -5.33 -18.32 10.90
C PHE A 150 -5.01 -19.34 11.99
N THR A 151 -5.90 -19.45 12.97
CA THR A 151 -5.84 -20.51 13.99
C THR A 151 -6.40 -21.83 13.44
N GLU A 152 -6.02 -22.96 14.05
CA GLU A 152 -6.52 -24.27 13.61
C GLU A 152 -8.05 -24.40 13.73
N GLU A 153 -8.67 -23.71 14.68
CA GLU A 153 -10.11 -23.64 14.85
C GLU A 153 -10.81 -22.93 13.67
N GLU A 154 -10.14 -21.95 13.09
CA GLU A 154 -10.65 -21.19 11.95
C GLU A 154 -10.58 -21.95 10.63
N PHE A 155 -9.77 -22.99 10.52
CA PHE A 155 -9.62 -23.76 9.28
C PHE A 155 -10.95 -24.37 8.79
N SER A 156 -11.87 -24.64 9.70
CA SER A 156 -13.21 -25.18 9.43
C SER A 156 -14.28 -24.13 9.12
N LYS A 157 -13.95 -22.82 9.21
CA LYS A 157 -14.90 -21.75 8.86
C LYS A 157 -15.15 -21.70 7.37
N GLU A 158 -16.39 -21.47 6.97
CA GLU A 158 -16.76 -21.24 5.57
C GLU A 158 -16.23 -19.91 5.06
N VAL A 159 -15.68 -19.89 3.84
CA VAL A 159 -15.12 -18.70 3.19
C VAL A 159 -16.17 -17.62 2.98
N SER A 160 -17.43 -17.98 2.73
CA SER A 160 -18.57 -17.06 2.60
C SER A 160 -18.78 -16.18 3.85
N THR A 161 -18.47 -16.71 5.04
CA THR A 161 -18.68 -16.04 6.35
C THR A 161 -17.52 -15.12 6.76
N LEU A 162 -16.45 -15.10 5.99
CA LEU A 162 -15.23 -14.36 6.32
C LEU A 162 -15.38 -12.85 6.04
N SER A 163 -14.69 -12.04 6.83
CA SER A 163 -14.51 -10.62 6.52
C SER A 163 -13.69 -10.42 5.24
N GLY A 164 -13.81 -9.24 4.61
CA GLY A 164 -13.03 -8.91 3.41
C GLY A 164 -11.53 -9.12 3.59
N GLY A 165 -10.95 -8.68 4.71
CA GLY A 165 -9.54 -8.89 4.99
C GLY A 165 -9.16 -10.37 5.20
N GLN A 166 -10.04 -11.19 5.77
CA GLN A 166 -9.82 -12.63 5.87
C GLN A 166 -9.90 -13.30 4.49
N LYS A 167 -10.83 -12.89 3.63
CA LYS A 167 -10.92 -13.37 2.23
C LYS A 167 -9.64 -13.05 1.46
N THR A 168 -9.10 -11.83 1.60
CA THR A 168 -7.83 -11.44 0.98
C THR A 168 -6.67 -12.32 1.46
N ARG A 169 -6.61 -12.64 2.78
CA ARG A 169 -5.59 -13.56 3.33
C ARG A 169 -5.72 -14.98 2.77
N VAL A 170 -6.93 -15.51 2.58
CA VAL A 170 -7.17 -16.79 1.93
C VAL A 170 -6.68 -16.78 0.49
N SER A 171 -6.98 -15.72 -0.27
CA SER A 171 -6.53 -15.54 -1.65
C SER A 171 -5.00 -15.46 -1.75
N LEU A 172 -4.36 -14.72 -0.83
CA LEU A 172 -2.90 -14.69 -0.73
C LEU A 172 -2.35 -16.11 -0.47
N GLY A 173 -2.94 -16.86 0.46
CA GLY A 173 -2.55 -18.24 0.74
C GLY A 173 -2.65 -19.17 -0.48
N LYS A 174 -3.73 -19.05 -1.27
CA LYS A 174 -3.88 -19.78 -2.54
C LYS A 174 -2.77 -19.44 -3.52
N LEU A 175 -2.48 -18.14 -3.68
CA LEU A 175 -1.42 -17.67 -4.58
C LEU A 175 -0.05 -18.21 -4.16
N LEU A 176 0.29 -18.12 -2.88
CA LEU A 176 1.58 -18.61 -2.37
C LEU A 176 1.73 -20.12 -2.51
N LEU A 177 0.66 -20.89 -2.29
CA LEU A 177 0.65 -22.36 -2.46
C LEU A 177 0.73 -22.80 -3.92
N SER A 178 0.26 -21.99 -4.88
CA SER A 178 0.33 -22.30 -6.31
C SER A 178 1.74 -22.14 -6.88
N LYS A 179 2.61 -21.37 -6.22
CA LYS A 179 4.02 -21.15 -6.58
C LYS A 179 4.26 -20.80 -8.04
N PRO A 180 3.62 -19.78 -8.60
CA PRO A 180 3.88 -19.37 -9.97
C PRO A 180 5.30 -18.81 -10.12
N ASP A 181 5.85 -18.79 -11.34
CA ASP A 181 7.19 -18.26 -11.61
C ASP A 181 7.31 -16.77 -11.35
N VAL A 182 6.21 -16.02 -11.50
CA VAL A 182 6.11 -14.60 -11.19
C VAL A 182 4.90 -14.34 -10.31
N ILE A 183 5.09 -13.69 -9.17
CA ILE A 183 4.02 -13.24 -8.28
C ILE A 183 3.87 -11.73 -8.39
N LEU A 184 2.64 -11.27 -8.63
CA LEU A 184 2.26 -9.86 -8.51
C LEU A 184 1.40 -9.68 -7.27
N LEU A 185 1.79 -8.78 -6.39
CA LEU A 185 1.10 -8.49 -5.13
C LEU A 185 0.68 -7.03 -5.09
N ASP A 186 -0.62 -6.76 -4.99
CA ASP A 186 -1.18 -5.42 -4.82
C ASP A 186 -1.59 -5.23 -3.35
N GLU A 187 -0.82 -4.44 -2.60
CA GLU A 187 -1.00 -4.13 -1.17
C GLU A 187 -1.13 -5.38 -0.27
N PRO A 188 -0.17 -6.34 -0.32
CA PRO A 188 -0.29 -7.61 0.39
C PRO A 188 -0.22 -7.50 1.92
N THR A 189 0.28 -6.40 2.45
CA THR A 189 0.43 -6.14 3.89
C THR A 189 -0.85 -5.62 4.52
N ASN A 190 -1.81 -5.14 3.72
CA ASN A 190 -3.09 -4.70 4.23
C ASN A 190 -3.82 -5.86 4.89
N HIS A 191 -4.43 -5.62 6.05
CA HIS A 191 -5.16 -6.61 6.85
C HIS A 191 -4.31 -7.74 7.47
N LEU A 192 -2.97 -7.66 7.38
CA LEU A 192 -2.07 -8.56 8.10
C LEU A 192 -1.64 -7.93 9.44
N ASP A 193 -1.50 -8.76 10.46
CA ASP A 193 -0.84 -8.38 11.70
C ASP A 193 0.68 -8.46 11.58
N MET A 194 1.41 -7.96 12.57
CA MET A 194 2.87 -7.87 12.53
C MET A 194 3.55 -9.25 12.39
N GLU A 195 2.97 -10.29 12.98
CA GLU A 195 3.52 -11.66 12.89
C GLU A 195 3.35 -12.20 11.47
N SER A 196 2.16 -12.01 10.88
CA SER A 196 1.87 -12.42 9.50
C SER A 196 2.70 -11.64 8.48
N ILE A 197 2.94 -10.32 8.70
CA ILE A 197 3.84 -9.52 7.86
C ILE A 197 5.25 -10.09 7.93
N SER A 198 5.78 -10.34 9.13
CA SER A 198 7.14 -10.89 9.29
C SER A 198 7.28 -12.29 8.67
N TRP A 199 6.24 -13.11 8.74
CA TRP A 199 6.22 -14.40 8.06
C TRP A 199 6.21 -14.23 6.55
N LEU A 200 5.38 -13.33 6.01
CA LEU A 200 5.30 -13.06 4.56
C LEU A 200 6.64 -12.53 4.02
N GLU A 201 7.30 -11.61 4.74
CA GLU A 201 8.65 -11.14 4.39
C GLU A 201 9.62 -12.31 4.22
N ASN A 202 9.68 -13.20 5.22
CA ASN A 202 10.58 -14.36 5.18
C ASN A 202 10.20 -15.33 4.06
N TYR A 203 8.92 -15.52 3.79
CA TYR A 203 8.43 -16.35 2.68
C TYR A 203 8.88 -15.79 1.34
N LEU A 204 8.67 -14.48 1.09
CA LEU A 204 9.02 -13.83 -0.17
C LEU A 204 10.54 -13.74 -0.39
N LEU A 205 11.33 -13.54 0.67
CA LEU A 205 12.79 -13.57 0.59
C LEU A 205 13.31 -14.93 0.09
N ASN A 206 12.70 -16.03 0.54
CA ASN A 206 13.07 -17.39 0.16
C ASN A 206 12.33 -17.91 -1.07
N TYR A 207 11.49 -17.09 -1.70
CA TYR A 207 10.73 -17.49 -2.87
C TYR A 207 11.63 -17.60 -4.11
N ASN A 208 11.59 -18.74 -4.78
CA ASN A 208 12.45 -19.03 -5.95
C ASN A 208 12.00 -18.35 -7.25
N GLY A 209 10.77 -17.80 -7.31
CA GLY A 209 10.27 -17.02 -8.44
C GLY A 209 10.55 -15.53 -8.32
N ALA A 210 10.24 -14.78 -9.36
CA ALA A 210 10.24 -13.33 -9.33
C ALA A 210 9.02 -12.80 -8.56
N VAL A 211 9.18 -11.65 -7.89
CA VAL A 211 8.09 -11.01 -7.14
C VAL A 211 8.02 -9.54 -7.51
N VAL A 212 6.83 -9.06 -7.86
CA VAL A 212 6.56 -7.66 -8.08
C VAL A 212 5.51 -7.21 -7.08
N ILE A 213 5.82 -6.21 -6.28
CA ILE A 213 5.01 -5.77 -5.14
C ILE A 213 4.61 -4.32 -5.33
N VAL A 214 3.34 -4.02 -5.19
CA VAL A 214 2.85 -2.68 -4.90
C VAL A 214 2.57 -2.64 -3.40
N ALA A 215 3.28 -1.81 -2.66
CA ALA A 215 3.03 -1.62 -1.23
C ALA A 215 3.41 -0.20 -0.79
N HIS A 216 2.74 0.24 0.27
CA HIS A 216 2.98 1.53 0.92
C HIS A 216 3.66 1.39 2.28
N ASP A 217 4.27 0.24 2.56
CA ASP A 217 5.08 0.00 3.75
C ASP A 217 6.58 0.00 3.41
N ARG A 218 7.26 1.10 3.80
CA ARG A 218 8.70 1.28 3.53
C ARG A 218 9.57 0.23 4.25
N TYR A 219 9.16 -0.25 5.41
CA TYR A 219 9.92 -1.25 6.17
C TYR A 219 9.84 -2.61 5.46
N PHE A 220 8.64 -3.00 5.04
CA PHE A 220 8.43 -4.20 4.25
C PHE A 220 9.22 -4.16 2.93
N LEU A 221 9.13 -3.04 2.19
CA LEU A 221 9.88 -2.87 0.94
C LEU A 221 11.39 -2.90 1.17
N ASN A 222 11.88 -2.25 2.21
CA ASN A 222 13.32 -2.26 2.54
C ASN A 222 13.89 -3.65 2.76
N ARG A 223 13.08 -4.54 3.34
CA ARG A 223 13.50 -5.89 3.67
C ARG A 223 13.42 -6.85 2.48
N VAL A 224 12.40 -6.72 1.64
CA VAL A 224 12.09 -7.72 0.60
C VAL A 224 12.67 -7.37 -0.75
N VAL A 225 12.70 -6.07 -1.16
CA VAL A 225 12.96 -5.71 -2.55
C VAL A 225 14.41 -5.34 -2.84
N THR A 226 14.83 -5.60 -4.07
CA THR A 226 16.17 -5.30 -4.60
C THR A 226 16.12 -4.34 -5.79
N LYS A 227 14.91 -4.04 -6.29
CA LYS A 227 14.67 -3.10 -7.39
C LYS A 227 13.40 -2.30 -7.12
N ILE A 228 13.44 -1.00 -7.42
CA ILE A 228 12.28 -0.11 -7.34
C ILE A 228 11.95 0.40 -8.74
N VAL A 229 10.69 0.28 -9.12
CA VAL A 229 10.08 0.87 -10.31
C VAL A 229 9.18 1.99 -9.85
N GLU A 230 9.59 3.23 -10.03
CA GLU A 230 8.82 4.39 -9.65
C GLU A 230 7.92 4.84 -10.78
N LEU A 231 6.64 5.07 -10.50
CA LEU A 231 5.68 5.70 -11.39
C LEU A 231 5.40 7.13 -10.90
N GLU A 232 5.77 8.11 -11.71
CA GLU A 232 5.54 9.52 -11.42
C GLU A 232 5.06 10.23 -12.69
N GLN A 233 3.88 10.88 -12.62
CA GLN A 233 3.26 11.59 -13.75
C GLN A 233 3.14 10.73 -15.04
N GLY A 234 2.80 9.46 -14.87
CA GLY A 234 2.65 8.51 -15.97
C GLY A 234 3.95 7.93 -16.50
N HIS A 235 5.12 8.44 -16.11
CA HIS A 235 6.43 7.93 -16.52
C HIS A 235 7.01 6.96 -15.50
N CYS A 236 7.95 6.13 -15.99
CA CYS A 236 8.62 5.12 -15.19
C CYS A 236 10.11 5.44 -15.02
N SER A 237 10.60 5.34 -13.80
CA SER A 237 12.02 5.37 -13.47
C SER A 237 12.42 4.11 -12.68
N VAL A 238 13.55 3.50 -13.03
CA VAL A 238 14.01 2.24 -12.41
C VAL A 238 15.24 2.50 -11.57
N TYR A 239 15.21 2.03 -10.33
CA TYR A 239 16.31 2.14 -9.38
C TYR A 239 16.71 0.77 -8.87
N GLN A 240 18.01 0.51 -8.82
CA GLN A 240 18.56 -0.69 -8.17
C GLN A 240 18.78 -0.42 -6.68
N GLY A 241 18.40 -1.38 -5.86
CA GLY A 241 18.50 -1.32 -4.40
C GLY A 241 17.15 -1.42 -3.71
N ASN A 242 17.18 -1.33 -2.39
CA ASN A 242 15.97 -1.31 -1.54
C ASN A 242 15.35 0.10 -1.47
N TYR A 243 14.28 0.25 -0.69
CA TYR A 243 13.58 1.53 -0.57
C TYR A 243 14.48 2.67 -0.04
N THR A 244 15.35 2.41 0.94
CA THR A 244 16.27 3.43 1.48
C THR A 244 17.23 3.94 0.41
N ALA A 245 17.88 3.02 -0.33
CA ALA A 245 18.79 3.40 -1.41
C ALA A 245 18.09 4.19 -2.53
N TYR A 246 16.85 3.82 -2.85
CA TYR A 246 16.00 4.56 -3.77
C TYR A 246 15.73 5.99 -3.27
N SER A 247 15.27 6.13 -2.02
CA SER A 247 14.92 7.43 -1.41
C SER A 247 16.11 8.38 -1.39
N GLU A 248 17.29 7.91 -0.97
CA GLU A 248 18.54 8.68 -0.98
C GLU A 248 18.90 9.13 -2.40
N LYS A 249 18.85 8.22 -3.38
CA LYS A 249 19.18 8.52 -4.77
C LYS A 249 18.19 9.52 -5.37
N LYS A 250 16.88 9.37 -5.09
CA LYS A 250 15.85 10.32 -5.53
C LYS A 250 16.08 11.70 -4.93
N ALA A 251 16.39 11.80 -3.65
CA ALA A 251 16.72 13.05 -2.99
C ALA A 251 17.94 13.74 -3.62
N MET A 252 19.00 12.99 -3.93
CA MET A 252 20.20 13.52 -4.60
C MET A 252 19.87 14.04 -6.02
N ILE A 253 19.12 13.28 -6.82
CA ILE A 253 18.70 13.69 -8.17
C ILE A 253 17.88 14.97 -8.11
N ARG A 254 16.90 15.03 -7.19
CA ARG A 254 16.04 16.19 -6.99
C ARG A 254 16.84 17.43 -6.57
N ALA A 255 17.77 17.30 -5.62
CA ALA A 255 18.65 18.37 -5.21
C ALA A 255 19.51 18.89 -6.38
N ALA A 256 20.01 17.98 -7.22
CA ALA A 256 20.77 18.36 -8.41
C ALA A 256 19.89 19.09 -9.44
N GLN A 257 18.67 18.62 -9.70
CA GLN A 257 17.71 19.27 -10.61
C GLN A 257 17.30 20.66 -10.10
N MET A 258 17.02 20.79 -8.81
CA MET A 258 16.69 22.10 -8.19
C MET A 258 17.85 23.06 -8.30
N LYS A 259 19.08 22.62 -8.04
CA LYS A 259 20.28 23.44 -8.21
C LYS A 259 20.47 23.87 -9.67
N ALA A 260 20.28 22.98 -10.62
CA ALA A 260 20.36 23.29 -12.05
C ALA A 260 19.30 24.33 -12.46
N TYR A 261 18.06 24.16 -12.00
CA TYR A 261 16.97 25.12 -12.22
C TYR A 261 17.30 26.51 -11.65
N LEU A 262 17.72 26.58 -10.38
CA LEU A 262 18.09 27.86 -9.71
C LEU A 262 19.25 28.55 -10.43
N ASN A 263 20.27 27.80 -10.83
CA ASN A 263 21.40 28.37 -11.58
C ASN A 263 20.93 28.93 -12.94
N GLN A 264 20.08 28.20 -13.65
CA GLN A 264 19.54 28.68 -14.92
C GLN A 264 18.68 29.93 -14.72
N GLN A 265 17.82 29.98 -13.70
CA GLN A 265 17.01 31.16 -13.39
C GLN A 265 17.87 32.37 -13.04
N GLN A 266 18.96 32.20 -12.30
CA GLN A 266 19.91 33.27 -12.01
C GLN A 266 20.59 33.78 -13.28
N GLU A 267 21.01 32.88 -14.19
CA GLU A 267 21.60 33.25 -15.45
C GLU A 267 20.61 34.00 -16.35
N ILE A 268 19.37 33.53 -16.46
CA ILE A 268 18.30 34.21 -17.21
C ILE A 268 18.09 35.63 -16.69
N ARG A 269 17.93 35.82 -15.38
CA ARG A 269 17.77 37.14 -14.76
C ARG A 269 18.96 38.03 -15.03
N HIS A 270 20.17 37.51 -14.89
CA HIS A 270 21.38 38.28 -15.16
C HIS A 270 21.43 38.75 -16.63
N GLN A 271 21.10 37.88 -17.58
CA GLN A 271 21.04 38.23 -19.00
C GLN A 271 19.95 39.29 -19.28
N GLU A 272 18.78 39.19 -18.67
CA GLU A 272 17.70 40.19 -18.77
C GLU A 272 18.13 41.55 -18.23
N GLU A 273 18.82 41.62 -17.09
CA GLU A 273 19.37 42.82 -16.53
C GLU A 273 20.39 43.47 -17.45
N VAL A 274 21.29 42.65 -18.02
CA VAL A 274 22.31 43.15 -18.99
C VAL A 274 21.63 43.66 -20.26
N ILE A 275 20.60 43.01 -20.78
CA ILE A 275 19.82 43.40 -21.94
C ILE A 275 19.12 44.74 -21.65
N ALA A 276 18.45 44.90 -20.48
CA ALA A 276 17.80 46.12 -20.05
C ALA A 276 18.79 47.27 -19.97
N LYS A 277 19.97 47.07 -19.36
CA LYS A 277 21.03 48.05 -19.28
C LYS A 277 21.59 48.43 -20.66
N LEU A 278 21.76 47.49 -21.58
CA LEU A 278 22.22 47.81 -22.95
C LEU A 278 21.18 48.61 -23.72
N LYS A 279 19.89 48.35 -23.55
CA LYS A 279 18.78 49.10 -24.15
C LYS A 279 18.70 50.55 -23.58
N SER A 280 18.94 50.72 -22.29
CA SER A 280 18.90 52.06 -21.66
C SER A 280 19.94 53.02 -22.19
N PHE A 281 21.06 52.57 -22.72
CA PHE A 281 22.07 53.44 -23.33
C PHE A 281 21.66 54.05 -24.67
N ASN A 282 20.58 53.62 -25.31
CA ASN A 282 19.97 54.12 -26.55
C ASN A 282 20.96 54.40 -27.71
N ARG A 283 22.04 53.64 -27.80
CA ARG A 283 23.04 53.67 -28.86
C ARG A 283 22.85 52.50 -29.80
N GLU A 284 22.88 52.73 -31.11
CA GLU A 284 22.66 51.67 -32.14
C GLU A 284 23.51 50.40 -31.90
N LYS A 285 24.78 50.56 -31.55
CA LYS A 285 25.70 49.44 -31.25
C LYS A 285 25.28 48.69 -29.99
N SER A 286 24.71 49.35 -28.97
CA SER A 286 24.22 48.74 -27.74
C SER A 286 22.91 47.99 -27.98
N ILE A 287 22.04 48.55 -28.84
CA ILE A 287 20.76 47.91 -29.21
C ILE A 287 21.04 46.63 -29.98
N LYS A 288 21.95 46.62 -30.99
CA LYS A 288 22.33 45.38 -31.71
C LYS A 288 22.92 44.31 -30.80
N ARG A 289 23.68 44.71 -29.78
CA ARG A 289 24.18 43.75 -28.77
C ARG A 289 23.07 43.20 -27.88
N ALA A 290 22.09 44.04 -27.50
CA ALA A 290 20.93 43.59 -26.77
C ALA A 290 20.09 42.61 -27.55
N GLU A 291 19.77 42.90 -28.81
CA GLU A 291 19.06 41.97 -29.74
C GLU A 291 19.77 40.64 -29.94
N SER A 292 21.11 40.64 -30.06
CA SER A 292 21.89 39.41 -30.16
C SER A 292 21.76 38.56 -28.90
N ARG A 293 21.78 39.17 -27.70
CA ARG A 293 21.59 38.45 -26.43
C ARG A 293 20.16 37.96 -26.23
N GLU A 294 19.15 38.73 -26.66
CA GLU A 294 17.74 38.28 -26.64
C GLU A 294 17.55 37.05 -27.51
N LYS A 295 18.18 37.04 -28.74
CA LYS A 295 18.16 35.84 -29.58
C LYS A 295 18.88 34.64 -28.97
N MET A 296 19.90 34.86 -28.16
CA MET A 296 20.53 33.77 -27.40
C MET A 296 19.63 33.29 -26.27
N LEU A 297 19.02 34.22 -25.52
CA LEU A 297 18.11 33.91 -24.44
C LEU A 297 16.85 33.12 -24.90
N SER A 298 16.28 33.53 -26.07
CA SER A 298 15.12 32.85 -26.65
C SER A 298 15.40 31.40 -27.15
N LYS A 299 16.68 31.04 -27.29
CA LYS A 299 17.09 29.66 -27.65
C LYS A 299 17.36 28.78 -26.42
N ILE A 300 17.41 29.34 -25.25
CA ILE A 300 17.59 28.55 -24.00
C ILE A 300 16.32 27.76 -23.76
N GLN A 301 16.42 26.47 -23.69
CA GLN A 301 15.35 25.62 -23.24
C GLN A 301 15.20 25.81 -21.71
N VAL A 302 14.12 26.46 -21.32
CA VAL A 302 13.85 26.72 -19.90
C VAL A 302 13.57 25.38 -19.23
N LEU A 303 14.29 25.10 -18.15
CA LEU A 303 14.04 23.95 -17.30
C LEU A 303 12.74 24.17 -16.53
N ASP A 304 11.89 23.17 -16.50
CA ASP A 304 10.73 23.21 -15.64
C ASP A 304 11.18 23.15 -14.16
N LYS A 305 10.46 23.88 -13.32
CA LYS A 305 10.70 23.78 -11.88
C LYS A 305 10.42 22.37 -11.43
N PRO A 306 11.40 21.66 -10.81
CA PRO A 306 11.13 20.33 -10.27
C PRO A 306 9.91 20.41 -9.35
N ALA A 307 9.02 19.41 -9.43
CA ALA A 307 7.84 19.37 -8.58
C ALA A 307 8.28 19.52 -7.11
N GLU A 308 7.86 20.59 -6.48
CA GLU A 308 8.06 20.76 -5.04
C GLU A 308 7.23 19.67 -4.36
N VAL A 309 7.89 18.68 -3.76
CA VAL A 309 7.30 18.11 -2.55
C VAL A 309 7.39 19.22 -1.55
N ASN A 310 6.26 19.68 -1.08
CA ASN A 310 6.20 20.70 -0.06
C ASN A 310 6.78 20.13 1.25
N ASP A 311 8.12 19.97 1.29
CA ASP A 311 8.87 19.58 2.49
C ASP A 311 8.73 20.64 3.61
N GLU A 312 8.21 21.82 3.27
CA GLU A 312 7.96 22.92 4.21
C GLU A 312 6.53 22.94 4.77
N MET A 313 5.66 22.05 4.35
CA MET A 313 4.35 21.93 4.97
C MET A 313 4.44 21.13 6.28
N HIS A 314 5.00 21.77 7.29
CA HIS A 314 4.83 21.33 8.67
C HIS A 314 3.39 21.53 9.07
N ILE A 315 2.66 20.45 9.21
CA ILE A 315 1.36 20.47 9.82
C ILE A 315 1.58 20.50 11.32
N SER A 316 1.39 21.66 11.93
CA SER A 316 1.47 21.81 13.39
C SER A 316 0.12 21.39 13.99
N LEU A 317 0.14 20.32 14.73
CA LEU A 317 -0.95 19.86 15.59
C LEU A 317 -0.75 20.49 16.97
N GLU A 318 -1.28 21.69 17.19
CA GLU A 318 -1.25 22.32 18.50
C GLU A 318 -2.64 22.27 19.13
N PRO A 319 -2.81 21.61 20.29
CA PRO A 319 -4.09 21.58 20.98
C PRO A 319 -4.44 22.98 21.48
N ASN A 320 -5.59 23.51 21.09
CA ASN A 320 -6.08 24.81 21.53
C ASN A 320 -6.35 24.87 23.06
N ILE A 321 -6.65 23.72 23.67
CA ILE A 321 -6.96 23.59 25.09
C ILE A 321 -6.01 22.58 25.72
N VAL A 322 -5.32 22.98 26.78
CA VAL A 322 -4.45 22.07 27.53
C VAL A 322 -5.29 21.24 28.50
N SER A 323 -5.23 19.91 28.38
CA SER A 323 -5.88 18.96 29.28
C SER A 323 -5.23 18.95 30.68
N GLY A 324 -5.91 18.32 31.63
CA GLY A 324 -5.28 17.92 32.91
C GLY A 324 -4.10 16.97 32.67
N ASN A 325 -3.36 16.63 33.73
CA ASN A 325 -2.23 15.71 33.65
C ASN A 325 -2.67 14.27 33.38
N ASP A 326 -3.75 13.83 34.03
CA ASP A 326 -4.37 12.53 33.80
C ASP A 326 -5.37 12.69 32.65
N VAL A 327 -5.16 11.97 31.54
CA VAL A 327 -5.96 12.06 30.31
C VAL A 327 -6.99 10.95 30.25
N LEU A 328 -6.58 9.72 30.51
CA LEU A 328 -7.44 8.54 30.48
C LEU A 328 -7.05 7.58 31.61
N THR A 329 -8.06 7.10 32.30
CA THR A 329 -7.93 6.02 33.31
C THR A 329 -8.94 4.94 33.04
N ILE A 330 -8.48 3.72 32.85
CA ILE A 330 -9.29 2.52 32.65
C ILE A 330 -9.00 1.55 33.79
N ARG A 331 -10.03 0.93 34.36
CA ARG A 331 -9.92 -0.07 35.44
C ARG A 331 -10.82 -1.26 35.18
N ASP A 332 -10.26 -2.46 35.32
CA ASP A 332 -10.94 -3.75 35.21
C ASP A 332 -11.84 -3.89 33.96
N LEU A 333 -11.45 -3.29 32.86
CA LEU A 333 -12.26 -3.26 31.67
C LEU A 333 -12.34 -4.64 31.00
N ALA A 334 -13.57 -5.04 30.66
CA ALA A 334 -13.82 -6.30 29.95
C ALA A 334 -14.86 -6.13 28.86
N LYS A 335 -14.69 -6.95 27.79
CA LYS A 335 -15.61 -7.03 26.67
C LYS A 335 -15.68 -8.43 26.08
N SER A 336 -16.92 -8.86 25.79
CA SER A 336 -17.23 -10.11 25.09
C SER A 336 -18.32 -9.86 24.05
N PHE A 337 -18.35 -10.65 22.98
CA PHE A 337 -19.46 -10.71 22.05
C PHE A 337 -19.99 -12.14 21.98
N GLY A 338 -21.20 -12.34 22.49
CA GLY A 338 -21.77 -13.68 22.67
C GLY A 338 -20.88 -14.57 23.54
N SER A 339 -20.40 -15.69 23.01
CA SER A 339 -19.47 -16.60 23.68
C SER A 339 -18.00 -16.21 23.55
N GLN A 340 -17.67 -15.29 22.67
CA GLN A 340 -16.28 -14.89 22.41
C GLN A 340 -15.87 -13.77 23.35
N LYS A 341 -14.95 -14.10 24.27
CA LYS A 341 -14.29 -13.12 25.14
C LYS A 341 -13.16 -12.45 24.40
N LEU A 342 -13.19 -11.12 24.27
CA LEU A 342 -12.12 -10.35 23.63
C LEU A 342 -10.98 -10.07 24.62
N PHE A 343 -11.32 -9.43 25.73
CA PHE A 343 -10.36 -9.10 26.79
C PHE A 343 -11.06 -8.95 28.13
N SER A 344 -10.29 -9.01 29.20
CA SER A 344 -10.76 -8.79 30.58
C SER A 344 -9.65 -8.27 31.46
N GLN A 345 -10.02 -7.57 32.50
CA GLN A 345 -9.10 -7.00 33.51
C GLN A 345 -8.05 -6.10 32.85
N VAL A 346 -8.48 -5.23 31.93
CA VAL A 346 -7.58 -4.27 31.26
C VAL A 346 -7.54 -3.01 32.13
N ASP A 347 -6.32 -2.66 32.56
CA ASP A 347 -6.02 -1.44 33.31
C ASP A 347 -5.06 -0.58 32.45
N ILE A 348 -5.42 0.68 32.23
CA ILE A 348 -4.61 1.62 31.44
C ILE A 348 -4.66 2.99 32.10
N ASP A 349 -3.51 3.63 32.26
CA ASP A 349 -3.37 5.04 32.62
C ASP A 349 -2.61 5.77 31.53
N ILE A 350 -3.17 6.86 30.99
CA ILE A 350 -2.51 7.71 30.01
C ILE A 350 -2.45 9.13 30.55
N LYS A 351 -1.24 9.68 30.54
CA LYS A 351 -0.96 11.05 30.95
C LYS A 351 -0.74 11.95 29.74
N ARG A 352 -0.88 13.26 29.98
CA ARG A 352 -0.63 14.26 28.95
C ARG A 352 0.80 14.15 28.38
N GLY A 353 0.91 14.17 27.06
CA GLY A 353 2.15 14.04 26.31
C GLY A 353 2.63 12.61 26.12
N GLU A 354 1.92 11.61 26.67
CA GLU A 354 2.24 10.20 26.39
C GLU A 354 1.71 9.76 25.02
N ARG A 355 2.51 8.95 24.34
CA ARG A 355 2.15 8.27 23.10
C ARG A 355 2.09 6.77 23.36
N VAL A 356 0.91 6.21 23.22
CA VAL A 356 0.62 4.80 23.54
C VAL A 356 0.23 4.08 22.26
N ALA A 357 0.88 2.97 21.96
CA ALA A 357 0.50 2.09 20.87
C ALA A 357 -0.23 0.86 21.41
N VAL A 358 -1.42 0.56 20.84
CA VAL A 358 -2.17 -0.66 21.12
C VAL A 358 -1.82 -1.68 20.05
N ILE A 359 -1.05 -2.70 20.40
CA ILE A 359 -0.58 -3.76 19.49
C ILE A 359 -1.20 -5.11 19.85
N GLY A 360 -1.31 -5.99 18.88
CA GLY A 360 -1.83 -7.35 19.04
C GLY A 360 -2.34 -7.91 17.72
N ASN A 361 -2.61 -9.22 17.70
CA ASN A 361 -3.09 -9.92 16.52
C ASN A 361 -4.48 -9.43 16.09
N ASN A 362 -4.88 -9.74 14.88
CA ASN A 362 -6.19 -9.39 14.37
C ASN A 362 -7.29 -10.12 15.17
N GLY A 363 -8.40 -9.41 15.44
CA GLY A 363 -9.53 -9.98 16.20
C GLY A 363 -9.39 -9.94 17.72
N THR A 364 -8.28 -9.43 18.29
CA THR A 364 -8.08 -9.33 19.75
C THR A 364 -8.86 -8.21 20.42
N GLY A 365 -9.56 -7.38 19.65
CA GLY A 365 -10.42 -6.32 20.18
C GLY A 365 -9.79 -4.93 20.26
N LYS A 366 -8.69 -4.65 19.51
CA LYS A 366 -8.04 -3.33 19.46
C LYS A 366 -9.04 -2.21 19.11
N THR A 367 -9.68 -2.32 17.96
CA THR A 367 -10.72 -1.37 17.50
C THR A 367 -11.89 -1.27 18.49
N THR A 368 -12.29 -2.40 19.10
CA THR A 368 -13.34 -2.42 20.12
C THR A 368 -12.94 -1.60 21.34
N LEU A 369 -11.71 -1.74 21.81
CA LEU A 369 -11.18 -0.93 22.93
C LEU A 369 -11.21 0.57 22.58
N LEU A 370 -10.76 0.95 21.40
CA LEU A 370 -10.77 2.35 20.94
C LEU A 370 -12.21 2.89 20.83
N LYS A 371 -13.15 2.10 20.29
CA LYS A 371 -14.58 2.45 20.22
C LYS A 371 -15.23 2.57 21.60
N MET A 372 -14.80 1.77 22.59
CA MET A 372 -15.26 1.88 23.98
C MET A 372 -14.76 3.16 24.65
N ILE A 373 -13.49 3.56 24.43
CA ILE A 373 -12.96 4.82 24.94
C ILE A 373 -13.75 6.02 24.38
N ASN A 374 -14.21 5.91 23.12
CA ASN A 374 -15.08 6.91 22.48
C ASN A 374 -16.57 6.78 22.85
N ALA A 375 -16.93 5.93 23.79
CA ALA A 375 -18.32 5.67 24.22
C ALA A 375 -19.25 5.18 23.07
N MET A 376 -18.70 4.66 21.96
CA MET A 376 -19.47 4.09 20.83
C MET A 376 -19.94 2.67 21.14
N VAL A 377 -19.20 1.93 21.98
CA VAL A 377 -19.51 0.56 22.40
C VAL A 377 -19.50 0.50 23.93
N PRO A 378 -20.55 -0.01 24.58
CA PRO A 378 -20.58 -0.14 26.03
C PRO A 378 -19.64 -1.25 26.50
N SER A 379 -19.04 -1.08 27.68
CA SER A 379 -18.29 -2.13 28.40
C SER A 379 -19.23 -3.15 29.03
N ASP A 380 -18.76 -4.38 29.19
CA ASP A 380 -19.47 -5.39 29.95
C ASP A 380 -19.18 -5.23 31.46
N SER A 381 -17.95 -4.83 31.80
CA SER A 381 -17.53 -4.46 33.17
C SER A 381 -16.36 -3.48 33.12
N GLY A 382 -16.04 -2.91 34.27
CA GLY A 382 -14.97 -1.92 34.42
C GLY A 382 -15.44 -0.49 34.20
N THR A 383 -14.50 0.44 34.32
CA THR A 383 -14.76 1.88 34.18
C THR A 383 -13.75 2.55 33.27
N ILE A 384 -14.23 3.52 32.47
CA ILE A 384 -13.43 4.40 31.65
C ILE A 384 -13.66 5.83 32.13
N THR A 385 -12.61 6.51 32.57
CA THR A 385 -12.69 7.88 33.09
C THR A 385 -11.77 8.77 32.29
N LEU A 386 -12.33 9.83 31.69
CA LEU A 386 -11.58 10.88 31.05
C LEU A 386 -11.18 11.96 32.01
N GLY A 387 -10.00 12.49 31.90
CA GLY A 387 -9.47 13.59 32.67
C GLY A 387 -10.18 14.92 32.40
N SER A 388 -9.83 15.94 33.20
CA SER A 388 -10.43 17.26 33.08
C SER A 388 -10.00 17.93 31.75
N LYS A 389 -10.94 18.57 31.05
CA LYS A 389 -10.74 19.28 29.77
C LYS A 389 -10.16 18.38 28.67
N VAL A 390 -10.42 17.09 28.71
CA VAL A 390 -10.03 16.17 27.64
C VAL A 390 -11.06 16.22 26.51
N HIS A 391 -10.59 16.52 25.30
CA HIS A 391 -11.36 16.51 24.06
C HIS A 391 -10.79 15.46 23.15
N ILE A 392 -11.58 14.43 22.84
CA ILE A 392 -11.15 13.30 21.99
C ILE A 392 -11.31 13.67 20.52
N GLY A 393 -10.26 13.44 19.73
CA GLY A 393 -10.32 13.36 18.28
C GLY A 393 -10.16 11.90 17.85
N TYR A 394 -11.17 11.33 17.22
CA TYR A 394 -11.16 9.94 16.78
C TYR A 394 -11.02 9.83 15.25
N TYR A 395 -10.00 9.10 14.82
CA TYR A 395 -9.84 8.70 13.43
C TYR A 395 -10.30 7.25 13.28
N ASP A 396 -11.39 7.05 12.55
CA ASP A 396 -12.00 5.75 12.30
C ASP A 396 -11.49 5.14 11.00
N GLN A 397 -11.15 3.86 11.02
CA GLN A 397 -10.68 3.09 9.88
C GLN A 397 -11.67 3.10 8.68
N GLU A 398 -12.97 3.10 8.96
CA GLU A 398 -14.03 3.04 7.92
C GLU A 398 -14.52 4.43 7.45
N HIS A 399 -13.95 5.52 7.96
CA HIS A 399 -14.28 6.91 7.60
C HIS A 399 -15.78 7.25 7.66
N HIS A 400 -16.52 6.66 8.59
CA HIS A 400 -17.95 6.89 8.77
C HIS A 400 -18.35 8.35 9.08
N VAL A 401 -17.37 9.19 9.37
CA VAL A 401 -17.58 10.61 9.73
C VAL A 401 -17.69 11.52 8.50
N LEU A 402 -17.49 11.00 7.28
CA LEU A 402 -17.54 11.78 6.04
C LEU A 402 -18.92 11.74 5.39
N HIS A 403 -19.38 12.90 4.89
CA HIS A 403 -20.65 13.03 4.14
C HIS A 403 -20.36 12.79 2.65
N MET A 404 -20.80 11.66 2.12
CA MET A 404 -20.47 11.20 0.76
C MET A 404 -20.98 12.11 -0.35
N GLU A 405 -22.05 12.87 -0.10
CA GLU A 405 -22.68 13.79 -1.05
C GLU A 405 -21.97 15.15 -1.18
N LYS A 406 -21.16 15.52 -0.18
CA LYS A 406 -20.43 16.79 -0.16
C LYS A 406 -19.15 16.73 -1.00
N THR A 407 -18.69 17.89 -1.44
CA THR A 407 -17.34 18.05 -1.98
C THR A 407 -16.30 18.05 -0.85
N VAL A 408 -15.05 17.79 -1.20
CA VAL A 408 -13.91 17.85 -0.24
C VAL A 408 -13.86 19.22 0.44
N PHE A 409 -14.08 20.29 -0.32
CA PHE A 409 -14.08 21.64 0.21
C PHE A 409 -15.26 21.89 1.18
N GLU A 410 -16.49 21.51 0.79
CA GLU A 410 -17.68 21.65 1.64
C GLU A 410 -17.55 20.84 2.94
N GLU A 411 -17.01 19.62 2.85
CA GLU A 411 -16.83 18.73 4.00
C GLU A 411 -15.96 19.36 5.08
N VAL A 412 -14.90 20.08 4.70
CA VAL A 412 -14.01 20.76 5.64
C VAL A 412 -14.57 22.13 6.06
N SER A 413 -15.09 22.91 5.09
CA SER A 413 -15.62 24.25 5.35
C SER A 413 -16.82 24.23 6.30
N ASP A 414 -17.75 23.28 6.12
CA ASP A 414 -18.93 23.17 6.96
C ASP A 414 -18.59 22.66 8.38
N ALA A 415 -17.57 21.83 8.50
CA ALA A 415 -17.09 21.35 9.80
C ALA A 415 -16.39 22.46 10.59
N TYR A 416 -15.77 23.44 9.91
CA TYR A 416 -14.99 24.53 10.52
C TYR A 416 -15.36 25.89 9.93
N PRO A 417 -16.56 26.44 10.25
CA PRO A 417 -17.07 27.68 9.67
C PRO A 417 -16.23 28.93 9.97
N ASN A 418 -15.35 28.86 10.97
CA ASN A 418 -14.47 29.96 11.35
C ASN A 418 -13.25 30.12 10.44
N LEU A 419 -12.97 29.13 9.57
CA LEU A 419 -11.86 29.18 8.65
C LEU A 419 -12.24 29.95 7.38
N THR A 420 -11.32 30.73 6.87
CA THR A 420 -11.47 31.39 5.56
C THR A 420 -11.28 30.36 4.43
N ASN A 421 -11.88 30.62 3.27
CA ASN A 421 -11.74 29.78 2.07
C ASN A 421 -10.26 29.53 1.70
N THR A 422 -9.40 30.53 1.93
CA THR A 422 -7.96 30.41 1.66
C THR A 422 -7.30 29.46 2.65
N GLN A 423 -7.66 29.50 3.92
CA GLN A 423 -7.14 28.57 4.93
C GLN A 423 -7.58 27.14 4.65
N VAL A 424 -8.86 26.92 4.32
CA VAL A 424 -9.38 25.60 3.94
C VAL A 424 -8.60 25.05 2.73
N ARG A 425 -8.40 25.85 1.68
CA ARG A 425 -7.64 25.42 0.50
C ARG A 425 -6.17 25.13 0.82
N ASN A 426 -5.53 25.93 1.66
CA ASN A 426 -4.14 25.70 2.07
C ASN A 426 -3.99 24.37 2.84
N ILE A 427 -4.94 24.09 3.74
CA ILE A 427 -4.96 22.84 4.49
C ILE A 427 -5.20 21.65 3.55
N LEU A 428 -6.19 21.75 2.66
CA LEU A 428 -6.46 20.69 1.68
C LEU A 428 -5.27 20.48 0.75
N ALA A 429 -4.56 21.53 0.35
CA ALA A 429 -3.34 21.41 -0.44
C ALA A 429 -2.23 20.66 0.32
N ALA A 430 -2.15 20.81 1.67
CA ALA A 430 -1.25 20.03 2.53
C ALA A 430 -1.51 18.53 2.43
N PHE A 431 -2.77 18.17 2.24
CA PHE A 431 -3.20 16.79 2.03
C PHE A 431 -3.30 16.41 0.55
N LEU A 432 -2.58 17.11 -0.32
CA LEU A 432 -2.48 16.83 -1.76
C LEU A 432 -3.79 17.02 -2.55
N PHE A 433 -4.74 17.81 -2.04
CA PHE A 433 -5.91 18.25 -2.81
C PHE A 433 -5.63 19.65 -3.37
N THR A 434 -5.28 19.72 -4.65
CA THR A 434 -4.90 20.97 -5.32
C THR A 434 -5.84 21.28 -6.49
N GLY A 435 -5.92 22.56 -6.88
CA GLY A 435 -6.72 22.99 -8.03
C GLY A 435 -8.19 22.58 -7.91
N ASP A 436 -8.68 21.83 -8.88
CA ASP A 436 -10.08 21.37 -8.97
C ASP A 436 -10.38 20.13 -8.11
N ASP A 437 -9.36 19.46 -7.56
CA ASP A 437 -9.55 18.27 -6.71
C ASP A 437 -10.40 18.55 -5.47
N VAL A 438 -10.33 19.78 -4.96
CA VAL A 438 -11.13 20.21 -3.79
C VAL A 438 -12.64 20.21 -4.05
N PHE A 439 -13.06 20.20 -5.32
CA PHE A 439 -14.46 20.17 -5.72
C PHE A 439 -14.97 18.78 -6.06
N LYS A 440 -14.12 17.75 -6.04
CA LYS A 440 -14.54 16.36 -6.16
C LYS A 440 -15.46 15.98 -5.00
N ARG A 441 -16.46 15.15 -5.27
CA ARG A 441 -17.33 14.62 -4.22
C ARG A 441 -16.58 13.55 -3.40
N ILE A 442 -16.90 13.48 -2.12
CA ILE A 442 -16.33 12.44 -1.23
C ILE A 442 -16.64 11.03 -1.74
N SER A 443 -17.85 10.83 -2.36
CA SER A 443 -18.22 9.56 -2.97
C SER A 443 -17.27 9.11 -4.08
N ASP A 444 -16.70 10.05 -4.83
CA ASP A 444 -15.87 9.80 -6.01
C ASP A 444 -14.38 9.58 -5.64
N LEU A 445 -14.02 9.79 -4.38
CA LEU A 445 -12.68 9.60 -3.86
C LEU A 445 -12.35 8.13 -3.61
N SER A 446 -11.09 7.77 -3.84
CA SER A 446 -10.52 6.50 -3.38
C SER A 446 -10.47 6.43 -1.84
N GLY A 447 -10.30 5.21 -1.29
CA GLY A 447 -10.15 5.02 0.16
C GLY A 447 -9.02 5.85 0.76
N GLY A 448 -7.87 5.93 0.08
CA GLY A 448 -6.75 6.75 0.53
C GLY A 448 -7.02 8.26 0.50
N GLU A 449 -7.76 8.74 -0.50
CA GLU A 449 -8.16 10.16 -0.56
C GLU A 449 -9.16 10.49 0.55
N ARG A 450 -10.13 9.63 0.83
CA ARG A 450 -11.04 9.80 1.98
C ARG A 450 -10.28 9.83 3.30
N GLY A 451 -9.27 8.94 3.45
CA GLY A 451 -8.38 8.96 4.61
C GLY A 451 -7.67 10.30 4.81
N ARG A 452 -7.17 10.90 3.72
CA ARG A 452 -6.54 12.24 3.78
C ARG A 452 -7.53 13.34 4.17
N VAL A 453 -8.78 13.31 3.68
CA VAL A 453 -9.82 14.26 4.12
C VAL A 453 -10.14 14.09 5.59
N SER A 454 -10.29 12.84 6.07
CA SER A 454 -10.53 12.56 7.49
C SER A 454 -9.38 13.05 8.38
N LEU A 455 -8.14 12.86 7.94
CA LEU A 455 -6.96 13.40 8.64
C LEU A 455 -6.95 14.93 8.65
N ALA A 456 -7.27 15.58 7.53
CA ALA A 456 -7.38 17.04 7.46
C ALA A 456 -8.43 17.57 8.47
N LYS A 457 -9.58 16.92 8.57
CA LYS A 457 -10.60 17.25 9.58
C LYS A 457 -10.10 17.02 11.00
N LEU A 458 -9.45 15.90 11.27
CA LEU A 458 -8.92 15.61 12.60
C LEU A 458 -7.90 16.66 13.05
N MET A 459 -7.05 17.12 12.13
CA MET A 459 -6.02 18.12 12.42
C MET A 459 -6.57 19.51 12.69
N LEU A 460 -7.74 19.81 12.16
CA LEU A 460 -8.47 21.05 12.43
C LEU A 460 -9.28 20.98 13.71
N SER A 461 -9.44 19.79 14.29
CA SER A 461 -10.21 19.63 15.52
C SER A 461 -9.48 20.24 16.72
N GLU A 462 -10.24 20.70 17.70
CA GLU A 462 -9.71 21.19 18.99
C GLU A 462 -9.31 20.04 19.94
N ALA A 463 -9.13 18.84 19.39
CA ALA A 463 -8.81 17.66 20.17
C ALA A 463 -7.42 17.79 20.82
N ASN A 464 -7.35 17.39 22.09
CA ASN A 464 -6.10 17.31 22.84
C ASN A 464 -5.78 15.87 23.28
N PHE A 465 -6.59 14.91 22.84
CA PHE A 465 -6.36 13.47 22.96
C PHE A 465 -6.76 12.79 21.64
N LEU A 466 -5.77 12.35 20.89
CA LEU A 466 -5.99 11.70 19.59
C LEU A 466 -6.08 10.18 19.76
N ILE A 467 -7.10 9.59 19.19
CA ILE A 467 -7.29 8.14 19.09
C ILE A 467 -7.28 7.81 17.59
N LEU A 468 -6.32 7.00 17.18
CA LEU A 468 -6.09 6.67 15.78
C LEU A 468 -6.21 5.15 15.59
N ASP A 469 -7.20 4.70 14.81
CA ASP A 469 -7.41 3.29 14.49
C ASP A 469 -6.87 3.00 13.09
N GLU A 470 -5.72 2.32 13.04
CA GLU A 470 -4.99 1.99 11.80
C GLU A 470 -4.83 3.18 10.82
N PRO A 471 -4.32 4.34 11.27
CA PRO A 471 -4.37 5.59 10.51
C PRO A 471 -3.50 5.58 9.25
N THR A 472 -2.62 4.60 9.11
CA THR A 472 -1.72 4.46 7.96
C THR A 472 -2.28 3.60 6.84
N ASN A 473 -3.42 2.91 7.07
CA ASN A 473 -4.05 2.10 6.06
C ASN A 473 -4.53 2.96 4.89
N HIS A 474 -4.33 2.47 3.67
CA HIS A 474 -4.68 3.15 2.41
C HIS A 474 -3.96 4.49 2.14
N LEU A 475 -3.07 4.94 3.04
CA LEU A 475 -2.23 6.10 2.77
C LEU A 475 -1.01 5.70 1.93
N ASP A 476 -0.66 6.52 0.96
CA ASP A 476 0.62 6.38 0.27
C ASP A 476 1.80 6.77 1.17
N ILE A 477 3.01 6.43 0.75
CA ILE A 477 4.21 6.63 1.57
C ILE A 477 4.38 8.11 1.95
N THR A 478 4.14 9.03 1.03
CA THR A 478 4.24 10.48 1.28
C THR A 478 3.22 10.93 2.32
N SER A 479 1.97 10.49 2.20
CA SER A 479 0.92 10.82 3.19
C SER A 479 1.21 10.23 4.57
N LYS A 480 1.83 9.03 4.63
CA LYS A 480 2.30 8.43 5.90
C LYS A 480 3.40 9.26 6.55
N GLU A 481 4.37 9.73 5.77
CA GLU A 481 5.46 10.58 6.28
C GLU A 481 4.94 11.90 6.84
N ILE A 482 3.99 12.54 6.16
CA ILE A 482 3.31 13.75 6.64
C ILE A 482 2.60 13.49 7.97
N LEU A 483 1.85 12.39 8.08
CA LEU A 483 1.16 12.01 9.32
C LEU A 483 2.15 11.72 10.45
N GLU A 484 3.21 10.96 10.18
CA GLU A 484 4.26 10.66 11.16
C GLU A 484 4.92 11.93 11.69
N ASP A 485 5.24 12.88 10.80
CA ASP A 485 5.85 14.15 11.18
C ASP A 485 4.88 15.00 12.01
N ALA A 486 3.61 15.10 11.60
CA ALA A 486 2.59 15.79 12.37
C ALA A 486 2.42 15.19 13.79
N LEU A 487 2.40 13.85 13.92
CA LEU A 487 2.30 13.19 15.21
C LEU A 487 3.56 13.33 16.08
N ARG A 488 4.73 13.56 15.49
CA ARG A 488 5.96 13.83 16.26
C ARG A 488 5.93 15.20 16.96
N HIS A 489 5.22 16.14 16.39
CA HIS A 489 5.14 17.51 16.91
C HIS A 489 3.88 17.79 17.76
N TYR A 490 2.98 16.82 17.85
CA TYR A 490 1.74 16.89 18.65
C TYR A 490 1.97 16.81 20.17
#